data_a33aa693663678eaa30ab5ca0e0afa0d
#
_entry.id   a33aa693663678eaa30ab5ca0e0afa0d
#
_cell.length_a   1.000
_cell.length_b   1.000
_cell.length_c   1.000
_cell.angle_alpha   90.00
_cell.angle_beta   90.00
_cell.angle_gamma   90.00
#
_symmetry.space_group_name_H-M   'P 1'
#
loop_
_entity.id
_entity.type
_entity.pdbx_description
1 polymer ?
#
loop_
_entity_poly.entity_id
_entity_poly.type
_entity_poly.pdbx_seq_one_letter_code
_entity_poly.pdbx_strand_id
1 'polypeptide(L)'
;MVGSAIVRHLLAQGVAQSHIITRTHAELDLTNQAAVQEFFAQEKPTQVYLAAAKVGGIHANNVYPADFIYQNLMMQANVIEAAFQNGVQKLLFLGSSCIYPRMAQQPMREDALLTGTLEPTNEPYAIAKIAGIKLCESYNRQYGASHGVDYRSIMPTNLYGPGDNYHPENSHVIPALIRRFHEAKLANAPSVAIWGTGTPRREFLYVDDMAAASVHVMQLPKATYDQHTTPMQSHINAGSGSDVTIAEVAQTIAQTVGCAGQIEFDTSKPDGAPRKWMDSSRLNNLGWQAQVHLREGFAKAYADFLGHL
;
A
#
# COMPACT_ATOMS: atom_id res chain seq x y z
N MET A 1 4.62 -8.00 -2.63
CA MET A 1 3.19 -8.14 -2.29
C MET A 1 2.27 -7.47 -3.33
N VAL A 2 2.08 -6.14 -3.36
CA VAL A 2 1.05 -5.48 -4.22
C VAL A 2 1.27 -5.69 -5.72
N GLY A 3 2.49 -5.50 -6.23
CA GLY A 3 2.77 -5.70 -7.66
C GLY A 3 2.42 -7.12 -8.13
N SER A 4 2.79 -8.15 -7.35
CA SER A 4 2.43 -9.54 -7.67
C SER A 4 0.91 -9.78 -7.62
N ALA A 5 0.19 -9.11 -6.71
CA ALA A 5 -1.27 -9.20 -6.64
C ALA A 5 -1.94 -8.55 -7.88
N ILE A 6 -1.42 -7.40 -8.35
CA ILE A 6 -1.89 -6.77 -9.59
C ILE A 6 -1.67 -7.69 -10.79
N VAL A 7 -0.50 -8.34 -10.89
CA VAL A 7 -0.22 -9.32 -11.94
C VAL A 7 -1.21 -10.48 -11.90
N ARG A 8 -1.44 -11.08 -10.71
CA ARG A 8 -2.44 -12.17 -10.55
C ARG A 8 -3.82 -11.72 -11.00
N HIS A 9 -4.23 -10.52 -10.61
CA HIS A 9 -5.53 -9.97 -10.95
C HIS A 9 -5.70 -9.74 -12.47
N LEU A 10 -4.68 -9.16 -13.13
CA LEU A 10 -4.69 -8.96 -14.58
C LEU A 10 -4.75 -10.28 -15.35
N LEU A 11 -3.98 -11.29 -14.94
CA LEU A 11 -4.04 -12.64 -15.51
C LEU A 11 -5.42 -13.28 -15.33
N ALA A 12 -6.03 -13.14 -14.15
CA ALA A 12 -7.38 -13.65 -13.89
C ALA A 12 -8.45 -12.94 -14.75
N GLN A 13 -8.21 -11.69 -15.18
CA GLN A 13 -9.04 -10.97 -16.14
C GLN A 13 -8.75 -11.30 -17.61
N GLY A 14 -7.87 -12.24 -17.89
CA GLY A 14 -7.54 -12.72 -19.25
C GLY A 14 -6.46 -11.91 -19.96
N VAL A 15 -5.73 -11.02 -19.27
CA VAL A 15 -4.55 -10.39 -19.86
C VAL A 15 -3.47 -11.45 -20.06
N ALA A 16 -2.96 -11.59 -21.28
CA ALA A 16 -1.93 -12.60 -21.58
C ALA A 16 -0.63 -12.28 -20.84
N GLN A 17 0.05 -13.30 -20.30
CA GLN A 17 1.34 -13.14 -19.61
C GLN A 17 2.38 -12.40 -20.46
N SER A 18 2.39 -12.61 -21.77
CA SER A 18 3.28 -11.92 -22.71
C SER A 18 3.07 -10.41 -22.82
N HIS A 19 1.94 -9.91 -22.32
CA HIS A 19 1.62 -8.49 -22.28
C HIS A 19 1.94 -7.85 -20.92
N ILE A 20 2.41 -8.63 -19.94
CA ILE A 20 2.74 -8.15 -18.61
C ILE A 20 4.27 -8.15 -18.46
N ILE A 21 4.84 -6.95 -18.30
CA ILE A 21 6.27 -6.77 -18.13
C ILE A 21 6.54 -6.49 -16.64
N THR A 22 7.37 -7.32 -16.03
CA THR A 22 7.84 -7.14 -14.66
C THR A 22 9.36 -7.27 -14.59
N ARG A 23 9.98 -6.58 -13.63
CA ARG A 23 11.41 -6.72 -13.33
C ARG A 23 11.59 -6.79 -11.82
N THR A 24 12.53 -7.58 -11.39
CA THR A 24 13.01 -7.56 -10.00
C THR A 24 13.93 -6.36 -9.79
N HIS A 25 14.18 -6.00 -8.53
CA HIS A 25 15.14 -4.94 -8.22
C HIS A 25 16.56 -5.23 -8.74
N ALA A 26 16.96 -6.50 -8.80
CA ALA A 26 18.25 -6.90 -9.33
C ALA A 26 18.35 -6.74 -10.87
N GLU A 27 17.24 -6.85 -11.58
CA GLU A 27 17.16 -6.67 -13.04
C GLU A 27 17.02 -5.21 -13.44
N LEU A 28 16.34 -4.40 -12.62
CA LEU A 28 16.11 -2.98 -12.86
C LEU A 28 16.04 -2.20 -11.55
N ASP A 29 17.11 -1.49 -11.22
CA ASP A 29 17.12 -0.52 -10.12
C ASP A 29 16.42 0.78 -10.57
N LEU A 30 15.22 1.00 -10.05
CA LEU A 30 14.43 2.19 -10.40
C LEU A 30 15.02 3.51 -9.89
N THR A 31 16.05 3.47 -9.02
CA THR A 31 16.79 4.67 -8.63
C THR A 31 17.81 5.10 -9.69
N ASN A 32 18.16 4.22 -10.60
CA ASN A 32 19.04 4.50 -11.73
C ASN A 32 18.24 5.06 -12.91
N GLN A 33 18.26 6.38 -13.07
CA GLN A 33 17.54 7.09 -14.13
C GLN A 33 17.83 6.57 -15.53
N ALA A 34 19.11 6.35 -15.86
CA ALA A 34 19.51 5.91 -17.21
C ALA A 34 18.96 4.51 -17.53
N ALA A 35 19.05 3.58 -16.57
CA ALA A 35 18.50 2.23 -16.73
C ALA A 35 16.96 2.26 -16.89
N VAL A 36 16.26 3.11 -16.15
CA VAL A 36 14.79 3.27 -16.28
C VAL A 36 14.43 3.84 -17.65
N GLN A 37 15.12 4.88 -18.12
CA GLN A 37 14.89 5.46 -19.45
C GLN A 37 15.12 4.43 -20.58
N GLU A 38 16.22 3.69 -20.51
CA GLU A 38 16.53 2.63 -21.47
C GLU A 38 15.44 1.54 -21.48
N PHE A 39 15.02 1.08 -20.30
CA PHE A 39 13.95 0.10 -20.16
C PHE A 39 12.66 0.57 -20.83
N PHE A 40 12.20 1.79 -20.56
CA PHE A 40 10.98 2.33 -21.16
C PHE A 40 11.10 2.51 -22.68
N ALA A 41 12.27 2.92 -23.18
CA ALA A 41 12.53 3.06 -24.61
C ALA A 41 12.50 1.71 -25.34
N GLN A 42 12.97 0.64 -24.70
CA GLN A 42 12.97 -0.72 -25.26
C GLN A 42 11.59 -1.38 -25.20
N GLU A 43 10.98 -1.40 -24.00
CA GLU A 43 9.75 -2.15 -23.74
C GLU A 43 8.47 -1.43 -24.20
N LYS A 44 8.47 -0.11 -24.26
CA LYS A 44 7.36 0.76 -24.70
C LYS A 44 6.00 0.38 -24.09
N PRO A 45 5.87 0.29 -22.75
CA PRO A 45 4.63 -0.09 -22.14
C PRO A 45 3.52 0.93 -22.44
N THR A 46 2.30 0.46 -22.64
CA THR A 46 1.13 1.34 -22.87
C THR A 46 0.47 1.80 -21.56
N GLN A 47 0.65 1.01 -20.52
CA GLN A 47 0.13 1.30 -19.17
C GLN A 47 1.18 0.94 -18.11
N VAL A 48 1.22 1.70 -17.02
CA VAL A 48 2.16 1.48 -15.92
C VAL A 48 1.41 1.42 -14.58
N TYR A 49 1.65 0.36 -13.81
CA TYR A 49 1.28 0.26 -12.40
C TYR A 49 2.54 0.41 -11.56
N LEU A 50 2.75 1.58 -10.98
CA LEU A 50 3.92 1.86 -10.14
C LEU A 50 3.69 1.39 -8.71
N ALA A 51 3.92 0.10 -8.49
CA ALA A 51 3.79 -0.57 -7.19
C ALA A 51 5.13 -0.69 -6.44
N ALA A 52 6.21 -0.17 -7.02
CA ALA A 52 7.53 -0.18 -6.41
C ALA A 52 7.66 0.93 -5.38
N ALA A 53 8.21 0.54 -4.23
CA ALA A 53 8.61 1.46 -3.18
C ALA A 53 9.55 0.76 -2.19
N LYS A 54 10.42 1.54 -1.54
CA LYS A 54 11.03 1.11 -0.27
C LYS A 54 9.99 1.29 0.82
N VAL A 55 9.53 0.17 1.38
CA VAL A 55 8.51 0.12 2.43
C VAL A 55 9.03 -0.60 3.67
N GLY A 56 8.44 -0.32 4.83
CA GLY A 56 8.80 -0.99 6.07
C GLY A 56 7.94 -0.49 7.23
N GLY A 57 7.99 -1.20 8.35
CA GLY A 57 7.32 -0.81 9.60
C GLY A 57 7.86 0.50 10.19
N ILE A 58 7.27 0.94 11.30
CA ILE A 58 7.64 2.18 12.01
C ILE A 58 9.13 2.17 12.39
N HIS A 59 9.64 1.03 12.86
CA HIS A 59 11.06 0.89 13.24
C HIS A 59 12.00 1.19 12.05
N ALA A 60 11.78 0.54 10.91
CA ALA A 60 12.60 0.74 9.71
C ALA A 60 12.56 2.19 9.20
N ASN A 61 11.38 2.81 9.17
CA ASN A 61 11.23 4.21 8.79
C ASN A 61 12.02 5.16 9.70
N ASN A 62 12.00 4.91 11.01
CA ASN A 62 12.70 5.73 12.00
C ASN A 62 14.23 5.55 11.96
N VAL A 63 14.71 4.35 11.62
CA VAL A 63 16.16 4.03 11.59
C VAL A 63 16.80 4.45 10.26
N TYR A 64 16.08 4.38 9.14
CA TYR A 64 16.61 4.65 7.80
C TYR A 64 15.90 5.80 7.07
N PRO A 65 15.67 6.97 7.71
CA PRO A 65 14.84 8.05 7.13
C PRO A 65 15.38 8.59 5.80
N ALA A 66 16.70 8.73 5.65
CA ALA A 66 17.33 9.19 4.41
C ALA A 66 17.10 8.23 3.24
N ASP A 67 17.21 6.92 3.48
CA ASP A 67 16.96 5.90 2.47
C ASP A 67 15.49 5.92 2.02
N PHE A 68 14.56 6.05 2.99
CA PHE A 68 13.14 6.05 2.66
C PHE A 68 12.73 7.25 1.81
N ILE A 69 13.21 8.46 2.13
CA ILE A 69 12.88 9.63 1.31
C ILE A 69 13.59 9.58 -0.04
N TYR A 70 14.91 9.34 -0.06
CA TYR A 70 15.71 9.40 -1.28
C TYR A 70 15.29 8.34 -2.30
N GLN A 71 15.27 7.06 -1.90
CA GLN A 71 14.96 5.98 -2.83
C GLN A 71 13.54 6.09 -3.39
N ASN A 72 12.54 6.42 -2.56
CA ASN A 72 11.17 6.60 -3.05
C ASN A 72 11.05 7.80 -3.99
N LEU A 73 11.68 8.94 -3.70
CA LEU A 73 11.67 10.09 -4.60
C LEU A 73 12.30 9.75 -5.95
N MET A 74 13.48 9.10 -5.94
CA MET A 74 14.16 8.73 -7.18
C MET A 74 13.36 7.73 -8.01
N MET A 75 12.88 6.64 -7.40
CA MET A 75 12.10 5.62 -8.11
C MET A 75 10.87 6.21 -8.80
N GLN A 76 10.06 6.97 -8.08
CA GLN A 76 8.83 7.52 -8.64
C GLN A 76 9.10 8.63 -9.67
N ALA A 77 10.08 9.50 -9.45
CA ALA A 77 10.43 10.54 -10.41
C ALA A 77 10.96 9.93 -11.72
N ASN A 78 11.88 8.97 -11.63
CA ASN A 78 12.44 8.29 -12.81
C ASN A 78 11.36 7.57 -13.62
N VAL A 79 10.47 6.82 -12.95
CA VAL A 79 9.42 6.06 -13.64
C VAL A 79 8.37 6.98 -14.28
N ILE A 80 7.90 8.00 -13.56
CA ILE A 80 6.87 8.92 -14.07
C ILE A 80 7.41 9.72 -15.26
N GLU A 81 8.65 10.24 -15.15
CA GLU A 81 9.29 10.97 -16.26
C GLU A 81 9.55 10.06 -17.48
N ALA A 82 10.12 8.87 -17.26
CA ALA A 82 10.38 7.92 -18.37
C ALA A 82 9.07 7.47 -19.04
N ALA A 83 8.00 7.26 -18.27
CA ALA A 83 6.68 6.96 -18.80
C ALA A 83 6.19 8.07 -19.74
N PHE A 84 6.30 9.32 -19.33
CA PHE A 84 5.91 10.47 -20.14
C PHE A 84 6.74 10.59 -21.41
N GLN A 85 8.06 10.52 -21.30
CA GLN A 85 9.01 10.64 -22.42
C GLN A 85 8.80 9.54 -23.49
N ASN A 86 8.27 8.39 -23.10
CA ASN A 86 8.01 7.25 -23.99
C ASN A 86 6.52 7.11 -24.37
N GLY A 87 5.69 8.15 -24.15
CA GLY A 87 4.32 8.22 -24.63
C GLY A 87 3.31 7.36 -23.85
N VAL A 88 3.65 6.92 -22.63
CA VAL A 88 2.69 6.23 -21.74
C VAL A 88 1.57 7.19 -21.36
N GLN A 89 0.36 6.87 -21.76
CA GLN A 89 -0.82 7.71 -21.46
C GLN A 89 -1.41 7.41 -20.10
N LYS A 90 -1.39 6.16 -19.64
CA LYS A 90 -2.00 5.75 -18.37
C LYS A 90 -0.95 5.23 -17.38
N LEU A 91 -0.92 5.84 -16.19
CA LEU A 91 -0.09 5.39 -15.08
C LEU A 91 -0.90 5.42 -13.79
N LEU A 92 -0.77 4.37 -12.97
CA LEU A 92 -1.28 4.34 -11.60
C LEU A 92 -0.12 4.38 -10.61
N PHE A 93 -0.08 5.41 -9.80
CA PHE A 93 0.84 5.57 -8.68
C PHE A 93 0.21 5.04 -7.39
N LEU A 94 0.89 4.11 -6.72
CA LEU A 94 0.51 3.64 -5.40
C LEU A 94 1.13 4.53 -4.32
N GLY A 95 0.27 5.28 -3.65
CA GLY A 95 0.65 6.09 -2.50
C GLY A 95 0.60 5.30 -1.18
N SER A 96 0.24 5.98 -0.11
CA SER A 96 0.10 5.40 1.23
C SER A 96 -0.78 6.28 2.11
N SER A 97 -1.51 5.71 3.04
CA SER A 97 -2.27 6.47 4.06
C SER A 97 -1.39 7.29 5.02
N CYS A 98 -0.06 7.12 4.98
CA CYS A 98 0.89 7.95 5.75
C CYS A 98 0.94 9.42 5.31
N ILE A 99 0.42 9.74 4.12
CA ILE A 99 0.39 11.11 3.58
C ILE A 99 -0.52 12.06 4.37
N TYR A 100 -1.45 11.53 5.15
CA TYR A 100 -2.40 12.34 5.91
C TYR A 100 -1.80 12.84 7.23
N PRO A 101 -2.21 14.02 7.69
CA PRO A 101 -1.78 14.55 8.96
C PRO A 101 -2.01 13.58 10.10
N ARG A 102 -1.07 13.57 11.08
CA ARG A 102 -1.18 12.73 12.28
C ARG A 102 -2.51 12.88 13.01
N MET A 103 -3.03 14.10 13.06
CA MET A 103 -4.28 14.46 13.77
C MET A 103 -5.44 14.69 12.80
N ALA A 104 -5.40 14.13 11.59
CA ALA A 104 -6.51 14.25 10.65
C ALA A 104 -7.81 13.68 11.25
N GLN A 105 -8.92 14.34 10.95
CA GLN A 105 -10.25 13.84 11.32
C GLN A 105 -10.49 12.43 10.76
N GLN A 106 -11.10 11.58 11.54
CA GLN A 106 -11.40 10.20 11.16
C GLN A 106 -12.90 10.04 10.79
N PRO A 107 -13.23 9.35 9.69
CA PRO A 107 -12.33 8.76 8.70
C PRO A 107 -11.58 9.85 7.90
N MET A 108 -10.31 9.57 7.53
CA MET A 108 -9.47 10.50 6.80
C MET A 108 -9.93 10.62 5.35
N ARG A 109 -10.31 11.81 4.94
CA ARG A 109 -10.74 12.13 3.58
C ARG A 109 -9.54 12.58 2.73
N GLU A 110 -9.69 12.50 1.40
CA GLU A 110 -8.64 12.94 0.47
C GLU A 110 -8.30 14.44 0.61
N ASP A 111 -9.25 15.26 1.02
CA ASP A 111 -9.05 16.70 1.26
C ASP A 111 -8.22 17.02 2.51
N ALA A 112 -7.93 16.04 3.36
CA ALA A 112 -7.02 16.20 4.47
C ALA A 112 -5.53 16.26 4.08
N LEU A 113 -5.20 15.96 2.81
CA LEU A 113 -3.80 16.03 2.34
C LEU A 113 -3.23 17.45 2.50
N LEU A 114 -2.06 17.57 3.15
CA LEU A 114 -1.35 18.82 3.40
C LEU A 114 -2.08 19.82 4.32
N THR A 115 -3.02 19.39 5.15
CA THR A 115 -3.73 20.27 6.08
C THR A 115 -3.11 20.32 7.48
N GLY A 116 -2.03 19.59 7.73
CA GLY A 116 -1.37 19.57 9.04
C GLY A 116 -0.06 18.77 9.02
N THR A 117 0.57 18.64 10.19
CA THR A 117 1.85 17.94 10.37
C THR A 117 1.69 16.43 10.24
N LEU A 118 2.68 15.81 9.61
CA LEU A 118 2.75 14.36 9.43
C LEU A 118 3.19 13.63 10.72
N GLU A 119 3.09 12.31 10.73
CA GLU A 119 3.64 11.48 11.80
C GLU A 119 5.19 11.49 11.71
N PRO A 120 5.92 11.99 12.74
CA PRO A 120 7.36 12.20 12.66
C PRO A 120 8.17 10.95 12.32
N THR A 121 7.72 9.77 12.77
CA THR A 121 8.47 8.51 12.58
C THR A 121 8.51 8.04 11.12
N ASN A 122 7.56 8.47 10.29
CA ASN A 122 7.48 8.10 8.87
C ASN A 122 7.33 9.31 7.93
N GLU A 123 7.55 10.51 8.44
CA GLU A 123 7.46 11.76 7.65
C GLU A 123 8.30 11.70 6.35
N PRO A 124 9.57 11.23 6.35
CA PRO A 124 10.38 11.14 5.13
C PRO A 124 9.72 10.31 4.04
N TYR A 125 9.15 9.16 4.39
CA TYR A 125 8.40 8.31 3.48
C TYR A 125 7.10 9.00 2.98
N ALA A 126 6.37 9.62 3.91
CA ALA A 126 5.12 10.31 3.59
C ALA A 126 5.36 11.48 2.62
N ILE A 127 6.40 12.29 2.84
CA ILE A 127 6.81 13.39 1.94
C ILE A 127 7.11 12.84 0.55
N ALA A 128 7.87 11.76 0.44
CA ALA A 128 8.14 11.14 -0.86
C ALA A 128 6.83 10.72 -1.55
N LYS A 129 5.90 10.08 -0.85
CA LYS A 129 4.60 9.67 -1.43
C LYS A 129 3.72 10.85 -1.81
N ILE A 130 3.71 11.94 -1.03
CA ILE A 130 3.03 13.20 -1.39
C ILE A 130 3.63 13.77 -2.68
N ALA A 131 4.95 13.79 -2.80
CA ALA A 131 5.62 14.28 -4.02
C ALA A 131 5.21 13.47 -5.26
N GLY A 132 5.07 12.14 -5.15
CA GLY A 132 4.60 11.29 -6.26
C GLY A 132 3.17 11.61 -6.70
N ILE A 133 2.25 11.84 -5.74
CA ILE A 133 0.89 12.28 -6.05
C ILE A 133 0.92 13.62 -6.81
N LYS A 134 1.66 14.59 -6.26
CA LYS A 134 1.76 15.94 -6.86
C LYS A 134 2.47 15.92 -8.22
N LEU A 135 3.37 14.98 -8.42
CA LEU A 135 4.00 14.77 -9.72
C LEU A 135 2.96 14.27 -10.75
N CYS A 136 2.18 13.24 -10.45
CA CYS A 136 1.08 12.78 -11.31
C CYS A 136 0.09 13.89 -11.64
N GLU A 137 -0.36 14.65 -10.62
CA GLU A 137 -1.26 15.80 -10.81
C GLU A 137 -0.65 16.89 -11.71
N SER A 138 0.65 17.15 -11.57
CA SER A 138 1.37 18.14 -12.38
C SER A 138 1.47 17.73 -13.84
N TYR A 139 1.79 16.46 -14.12
CA TYR A 139 1.80 15.92 -15.48
C TYR A 139 0.41 15.97 -16.13
N ASN A 140 -0.64 15.59 -15.41
CA ASN A 140 -2.02 15.69 -15.91
C ASN A 140 -2.41 17.12 -16.27
N ARG A 141 -2.07 18.08 -15.43
CA ARG A 141 -2.39 19.52 -15.66
C ARG A 141 -1.61 20.09 -16.82
N GLN A 142 -0.36 19.72 -16.97
CA GLN A 142 0.51 20.29 -18.01
C GLN A 142 0.32 19.60 -19.36
N TYR A 143 0.15 18.28 -19.37
CA TYR A 143 0.21 17.47 -20.58
C TYR A 143 -1.07 16.69 -20.88
N GLY A 144 -2.07 16.71 -19.99
CA GLY A 144 -3.30 15.95 -20.17
C GLY A 144 -4.03 16.28 -21.46
N ALA A 145 -4.20 17.57 -21.78
CA ALA A 145 -4.88 18.00 -23.00
C ALA A 145 -4.05 17.81 -24.28
N SER A 146 -2.73 18.03 -24.22
CA SER A 146 -1.86 18.04 -25.40
C SER A 146 -1.29 16.66 -25.74
N HIS A 147 -1.09 15.77 -24.74
CA HIS A 147 -0.47 14.47 -24.90
C HIS A 147 -1.34 13.30 -24.44
N GLY A 148 -2.56 13.55 -23.95
CA GLY A 148 -3.47 12.53 -23.46
C GLY A 148 -3.01 11.85 -22.15
N VAL A 149 -2.19 12.52 -21.34
CA VAL A 149 -1.71 12.00 -20.07
C VAL A 149 -2.86 11.85 -19.07
N ASP A 150 -2.96 10.67 -18.45
CA ASP A 150 -3.94 10.29 -17.44
C ASP A 150 -3.25 9.49 -16.33
N TYR A 151 -2.50 10.19 -15.47
CA TYR A 151 -1.74 9.62 -14.37
C TYR A 151 -2.56 9.71 -13.09
N ARG A 152 -2.92 8.56 -12.55
CA ARG A 152 -3.83 8.43 -11.39
C ARG A 152 -3.06 8.00 -10.16
N SER A 153 -3.61 8.27 -8.99
CA SER A 153 -3.02 7.88 -7.71
C SER A 153 -4.05 7.22 -6.81
N ILE A 154 -3.68 6.10 -6.18
CA ILE A 154 -4.53 5.36 -5.25
C ILE A 154 -3.81 5.18 -3.91
N MET A 155 -4.51 5.45 -2.81
CA MET A 155 -3.98 5.44 -1.44
C MET A 155 -4.48 4.23 -0.68
N PRO A 156 -3.67 3.18 -0.51
CA PRO A 156 -4.07 2.05 0.31
C PRO A 156 -4.04 2.39 1.80
N THR A 157 -4.93 1.76 2.56
CA THR A 157 -4.78 1.56 4.00
C THR A 157 -3.71 0.51 4.31
N ASN A 158 -3.66 -0.04 5.55
CA ASN A 158 -2.68 -1.07 5.86
C ASN A 158 -2.99 -2.35 5.09
N LEU A 159 -2.05 -2.76 4.24
CA LEU A 159 -2.19 -3.93 3.40
C LEU A 159 -1.61 -5.17 4.08
N TYR A 160 -2.17 -6.34 3.77
CA TYR A 160 -1.69 -7.64 4.19
C TYR A 160 -2.11 -8.72 3.18
N GLY A 161 -1.42 -9.85 3.18
CA GLY A 161 -1.76 -10.99 2.33
C GLY A 161 -0.55 -11.71 1.75
N PRO A 162 -0.74 -12.55 0.72
CA PRO A 162 0.32 -13.32 0.09
C PRO A 162 1.49 -12.48 -0.42
N GLY A 163 2.70 -12.95 -0.12
CA GLY A 163 3.94 -12.26 -0.46
C GLY A 163 4.27 -11.08 0.45
N ASP A 164 3.69 -11.03 1.66
CA ASP A 164 4.06 -10.03 2.67
C ASP A 164 5.43 -10.35 3.30
N ASN A 165 5.98 -9.37 4.03
CA ASN A 165 7.26 -9.50 4.71
C ASN A 165 7.06 -10.02 6.14
N TYR A 166 7.48 -11.25 6.40
CA TYR A 166 7.40 -11.89 7.73
C TYR A 166 8.68 -11.75 8.56
N HIS A 167 9.54 -10.76 8.27
CA HIS A 167 10.77 -10.54 9.05
C HIS A 167 10.44 -10.20 10.52
N PRO A 168 11.15 -10.76 11.53
CA PRO A 168 10.79 -10.60 12.95
C PRO A 168 10.69 -9.15 13.43
N GLU A 169 11.55 -8.26 12.93
CA GLU A 169 11.70 -6.88 13.41
C GLU A 169 11.16 -5.81 12.44
N ASN A 170 11.19 -6.09 11.13
CA ASN A 170 10.92 -5.08 10.09
C ASN A 170 9.55 -5.24 9.41
N SER A 171 8.75 -6.21 9.84
CA SER A 171 7.44 -6.48 9.28
C SER A 171 6.36 -5.53 9.80
N HIS A 172 5.25 -5.45 9.09
CA HIS A 172 4.03 -4.81 9.57
C HIS A 172 3.31 -5.68 10.62
N VAL A 173 2.30 -5.11 11.27
CA VAL A 173 1.64 -5.72 12.43
C VAL A 173 1.03 -7.10 12.13
N ILE A 174 0.33 -7.28 11.00
CA ILE A 174 -0.30 -8.57 10.68
C ILE A 174 0.72 -9.68 10.42
N PRO A 175 1.71 -9.55 9.52
CA PRO A 175 2.71 -10.60 9.34
C PRO A 175 3.54 -10.85 10.60
N ALA A 176 3.84 -9.82 11.41
CA ALA A 176 4.51 -10.00 12.69
C ALA A 176 3.68 -10.86 13.67
N LEU A 177 2.37 -10.62 13.76
CA LEU A 177 1.48 -11.39 14.63
C LEU A 177 1.30 -12.83 14.12
N ILE A 178 1.13 -13.04 12.82
CA ILE A 178 1.03 -14.36 12.19
C ILE A 178 2.26 -15.20 12.58
N ARG A 179 3.46 -14.68 12.35
CA ARG A 179 4.71 -15.36 12.70
C ARG A 179 4.81 -15.64 14.18
N ARG A 180 4.57 -14.64 15.02
CA ARG A 180 4.68 -14.76 16.48
C ARG A 180 3.71 -15.80 17.06
N PHE A 181 2.45 -15.82 16.63
CA PHE A 181 1.48 -16.83 17.06
C PHE A 181 1.83 -18.22 16.53
N HIS A 182 2.37 -18.33 15.32
CA HIS A 182 2.84 -19.60 14.77
C HIS A 182 4.01 -20.17 15.58
N GLU A 183 5.04 -19.36 15.87
CA GLU A 183 6.19 -19.76 16.69
C GLU A 183 5.75 -20.16 18.10
N ALA A 184 4.84 -19.39 18.72
CA ALA A 184 4.29 -19.69 20.03
C ALA A 184 3.51 -21.03 20.06
N LYS A 185 2.71 -21.30 19.00
CA LYS A 185 2.02 -22.59 18.84
C LYS A 185 2.99 -23.75 18.77
N LEU A 186 4.06 -23.65 17.97
CA LEU A 186 5.08 -24.70 17.86
C LEU A 186 5.81 -24.95 19.18
N ALA A 187 6.08 -23.87 19.93
CA ALA A 187 6.74 -23.93 21.23
C ALA A 187 5.81 -24.34 22.38
N ASN A 188 4.48 -24.51 22.13
CA ASN A 188 3.46 -24.65 23.18
C ASN A 188 3.58 -23.56 24.27
N ALA A 189 3.86 -22.31 23.86
CA ALA A 189 4.08 -21.21 24.76
C ALA A 189 2.77 -20.88 25.54
N PRO A 190 2.84 -20.65 26.87
CA PRO A 190 1.68 -20.34 27.69
C PRO A 190 1.06 -18.98 27.35
N SER A 191 1.87 -18.03 26.87
CA SER A 191 1.39 -16.69 26.49
C SER A 191 2.18 -16.12 25.31
N VAL A 192 1.58 -15.09 24.67
CA VAL A 192 2.14 -14.31 23.56
C VAL A 192 2.04 -12.84 23.90
N ALA A 193 3.20 -12.18 24.06
CA ALA A 193 3.27 -10.76 24.35
C ALA A 193 3.04 -9.91 23.10
N ILE A 194 2.14 -8.91 23.20
CA ILE A 194 1.85 -7.91 22.17
C ILE A 194 2.16 -6.54 22.73
N TRP A 195 2.88 -5.72 21.98
CA TRP A 195 3.27 -4.38 22.41
C TRP A 195 2.09 -3.43 22.49
N GLY A 196 2.09 -2.56 23.52
CA GLY A 196 1.06 -1.56 23.77
C GLY A 196 -0.15 -2.10 24.52
N THR A 197 -1.23 -1.35 24.50
CA THR A 197 -2.49 -1.69 25.19
C THR A 197 -3.44 -2.57 24.36
N GLY A 198 -3.18 -2.71 23.06
CA GLY A 198 -4.11 -3.35 22.12
C GLY A 198 -5.34 -2.51 21.74
N THR A 199 -5.51 -1.33 22.32
CA THR A 199 -6.68 -0.45 22.07
C THR A 199 -6.61 0.35 20.75
N PRO A 200 -5.45 0.71 20.18
CA PRO A 200 -5.40 1.44 18.91
C PRO A 200 -6.16 0.72 17.79
N ARG A 201 -6.87 1.52 17.00
CA ARG A 201 -7.70 1.00 15.91
C ARG A 201 -7.03 1.21 14.56
N ARG A 202 -7.09 0.19 13.70
CA ARG A 202 -6.52 0.20 12.35
C ARG A 202 -7.49 -0.40 11.35
N GLU A 203 -7.47 0.18 10.18
CA GLU A 203 -8.09 -0.40 9.00
C GLU A 203 -7.09 -1.27 8.26
N PHE A 204 -7.55 -2.42 7.75
CA PHE A 204 -6.74 -3.37 6.99
C PHE A 204 -7.46 -3.75 5.70
N LEU A 205 -6.73 -3.84 4.60
CA LEU A 205 -7.24 -4.24 3.30
C LEU A 205 -6.42 -5.42 2.76
N TYR A 206 -7.11 -6.46 2.33
CA TYR A 206 -6.47 -7.62 1.72
C TYR A 206 -5.82 -7.24 0.38
N VAL A 207 -4.64 -7.79 0.10
CA VAL A 207 -3.81 -7.33 -1.03
C VAL A 207 -4.45 -7.57 -2.40
N ASP A 208 -5.24 -8.65 -2.57
CA ASP A 208 -5.91 -8.89 -3.84
C ASP A 208 -7.11 -7.94 -4.05
N ASP A 209 -7.76 -7.48 -2.98
CA ASP A 209 -8.74 -6.37 -3.05
C ASP A 209 -8.05 -5.07 -3.47
N MET A 210 -6.86 -4.78 -2.92
CA MET A 210 -6.07 -3.62 -3.37
C MET A 210 -5.67 -3.72 -4.85
N ALA A 211 -5.34 -4.92 -5.32
CA ALA A 211 -5.05 -5.16 -6.74
C ALA A 211 -6.29 -4.91 -7.60
N ALA A 212 -7.44 -5.43 -7.19
CA ALA A 212 -8.72 -5.20 -7.86
C ALA A 212 -9.08 -3.71 -7.90
N ALA A 213 -8.92 -2.98 -6.77
CA ALA A 213 -9.12 -1.53 -6.70
C ALA A 213 -8.20 -0.78 -7.67
N SER A 214 -6.92 -1.17 -7.73
CA SER A 214 -5.91 -0.57 -8.60
C SER A 214 -6.28 -0.72 -10.08
N VAL A 215 -6.67 -1.92 -10.48
CA VAL A 215 -7.09 -2.20 -11.86
C VAL A 215 -8.42 -1.50 -12.18
N HIS A 216 -9.38 -1.51 -11.25
CA HIS A 216 -10.65 -0.79 -11.40
C HIS A 216 -10.41 0.71 -11.63
N VAL A 217 -9.63 1.37 -10.76
CA VAL A 217 -9.30 2.80 -10.91
C VAL A 217 -8.62 3.08 -12.25
N MET A 218 -7.73 2.20 -12.70
CA MET A 218 -7.02 2.34 -13.98
C MET A 218 -7.95 2.20 -15.20
N GLN A 219 -8.97 1.35 -15.10
CA GLN A 219 -9.93 1.07 -16.17
C GLN A 219 -11.07 2.10 -16.27
N LEU A 220 -11.31 2.91 -15.24
CA LEU A 220 -12.35 3.93 -15.27
C LEU A 220 -12.17 4.86 -16.49
N PRO A 221 -13.26 5.21 -17.19
CA PRO A 221 -13.23 6.29 -18.18
C PRO A 221 -12.71 7.58 -17.54
N LYS A 222 -11.87 8.35 -18.26
CA LYS A 222 -11.32 9.60 -17.72
C LYS A 222 -12.42 10.56 -17.25
N ALA A 223 -13.49 10.70 -18.02
CA ALA A 223 -14.62 11.56 -17.67
C ALA A 223 -15.26 11.16 -16.32
N THR A 224 -15.41 9.84 -16.05
CA THR A 224 -15.93 9.35 -14.77
C THR A 224 -14.97 9.65 -13.62
N TYR A 225 -13.66 9.43 -13.83
CA TYR A 225 -12.65 9.75 -12.83
C TYR A 225 -12.62 11.25 -12.49
N ASP A 226 -12.66 12.11 -13.51
CA ASP A 226 -12.62 13.57 -13.37
C ASP A 226 -13.86 14.13 -12.65
N GLN A 227 -15.03 13.47 -12.74
CA GLN A 227 -16.23 13.87 -11.98
C GLN A 227 -16.09 13.69 -10.47
N HIS A 228 -15.21 12.81 -10.03
CA HIS A 228 -14.98 12.49 -8.61
C HIS A 228 -13.66 13.06 -8.05
N THR A 229 -12.86 13.71 -8.89
CA THR A 229 -11.56 14.28 -8.51
C THR A 229 -11.43 15.73 -8.95
N THR A 230 -10.38 16.38 -8.51
CA THR A 230 -10.02 17.73 -9.00
C THR A 230 -8.55 17.72 -9.44
N PRO A 231 -8.12 18.68 -10.30
CA PRO A 231 -6.76 18.71 -10.83
C PRO A 231 -5.64 18.79 -9.76
N MET A 232 -5.97 19.28 -8.55
CA MET A 232 -5.01 19.41 -7.43
C MET A 232 -5.26 18.40 -6.31
N GLN A 233 -6.25 17.53 -6.46
CA GLN A 233 -6.65 16.52 -5.48
C GLN A 233 -7.27 15.32 -6.22
N SER A 234 -6.42 14.64 -6.98
CA SER A 234 -6.87 13.56 -7.88
C SER A 234 -6.68 12.15 -7.31
N HIS A 235 -6.07 12.00 -6.15
CA HIS A 235 -5.88 10.68 -5.54
C HIS A 235 -7.19 10.14 -4.94
N ILE A 236 -7.26 8.82 -4.83
CA ILE A 236 -8.43 8.07 -4.34
C ILE A 236 -8.00 7.16 -3.19
N ASN A 237 -8.70 7.24 -2.07
CA ASN A 237 -8.52 6.33 -0.94
C ASN A 237 -9.06 4.93 -1.25
N ALA A 238 -8.31 3.89 -0.88
CA ALA A 238 -8.70 2.50 -0.97
C ALA A 238 -8.59 1.82 0.40
N GLY A 239 -9.72 1.62 1.04
CA GLY A 239 -9.87 0.96 2.34
C GLY A 239 -10.93 -0.12 2.32
N SER A 240 -11.04 -0.86 3.42
CA SER A 240 -12.06 -1.90 3.62
C SER A 240 -13.40 -1.34 4.13
N GLY A 241 -13.41 -0.06 4.53
CA GLY A 241 -14.60 0.60 5.08
C GLY A 241 -14.83 0.33 6.59
N SER A 242 -13.94 -0.41 7.25
CA SER A 242 -14.05 -0.69 8.69
C SER A 242 -12.69 -0.77 9.37
N ASP A 243 -12.64 -0.42 10.65
CA ASP A 243 -11.45 -0.54 11.47
C ASP A 243 -11.68 -1.47 12.67
N VAL A 244 -10.61 -2.07 13.16
CA VAL A 244 -10.59 -2.98 14.29
C VAL A 244 -9.48 -2.60 15.26
N THR A 245 -9.59 -2.99 16.53
CA THR A 245 -8.52 -2.84 17.51
C THR A 245 -7.39 -3.83 17.26
N ILE A 246 -6.18 -3.50 17.68
CA ILE A 246 -5.05 -4.44 17.64
C ILE A 246 -5.33 -5.70 18.46
N ALA A 247 -6.09 -5.57 19.56
CA ALA A 247 -6.53 -6.71 20.36
C ALA A 247 -7.44 -7.67 19.56
N GLU A 248 -8.43 -7.14 18.82
CA GLU A 248 -9.31 -7.93 17.94
C GLU A 248 -8.52 -8.62 16.82
N VAL A 249 -7.54 -7.92 16.22
CA VAL A 249 -6.63 -8.49 15.20
C VAL A 249 -5.84 -9.66 15.79
N ALA A 250 -5.22 -9.45 16.95
CA ALA A 250 -4.42 -10.47 17.62
C ALA A 250 -5.24 -11.71 17.97
N GLN A 251 -6.44 -11.52 18.52
CA GLN A 251 -7.35 -12.61 18.85
C GLN A 251 -7.79 -13.40 17.61
N THR A 252 -8.11 -12.69 16.52
CA THR A 252 -8.53 -13.33 15.27
C THR A 252 -7.38 -14.12 14.63
N ILE A 253 -6.14 -13.58 14.66
CA ILE A 253 -4.96 -14.28 14.15
C ILE A 253 -4.62 -15.48 15.02
N ALA A 254 -4.66 -15.36 16.36
CA ALA A 254 -4.43 -16.48 17.27
C ALA A 254 -5.39 -17.65 17.00
N GLN A 255 -6.68 -17.36 16.80
CA GLN A 255 -7.69 -18.36 16.39
C GLN A 255 -7.38 -18.97 15.02
N THR A 256 -7.00 -18.15 14.05
CA THR A 256 -6.67 -18.61 12.68
C THR A 256 -5.47 -19.53 12.67
N VAL A 257 -4.43 -19.20 13.43
CA VAL A 257 -3.21 -20.00 13.59
C VAL A 257 -3.45 -21.25 14.43
N GLY A 258 -4.44 -21.23 15.33
CA GLY A 258 -4.71 -22.27 16.33
C GLY A 258 -3.69 -22.25 17.46
N CYS A 259 -3.28 -21.06 17.91
CA CYS A 259 -2.42 -20.86 19.08
C CYS A 259 -3.29 -20.82 20.33
N ALA A 260 -2.96 -21.66 21.33
CA ALA A 260 -3.70 -21.75 22.60
C ALA A 260 -3.13 -20.82 23.69
N GLY A 261 -1.99 -20.18 23.47
CA GLY A 261 -1.34 -19.26 24.41
C GLY A 261 -2.19 -18.02 24.69
N GLN A 262 -2.17 -17.56 25.94
CA GLN A 262 -2.88 -16.33 26.34
C GLN A 262 -2.24 -15.10 25.71
N ILE A 263 -3.06 -14.13 25.27
CA ILE A 263 -2.58 -12.85 24.76
C ILE A 263 -2.31 -11.92 25.94
N GLU A 264 -1.07 -11.46 26.05
CA GLU A 264 -0.63 -10.50 27.07
C GLU A 264 -0.22 -9.18 26.40
N PHE A 265 -0.65 -8.04 26.97
CA PHE A 265 -0.31 -6.73 26.43
C PHE A 265 0.84 -6.10 27.23
N ASP A 266 1.98 -5.87 26.54
CA ASP A 266 3.15 -5.19 27.13
C ASP A 266 2.98 -3.67 27.03
N THR A 267 2.36 -3.09 28.06
CA THR A 267 2.11 -1.65 28.17
C THR A 267 3.36 -0.82 28.46
N SER A 268 4.52 -1.44 28.66
CA SER A 268 5.80 -0.71 28.71
C SER A 268 6.23 -0.17 27.35
N LYS A 269 5.64 -0.70 26.28
CA LYS A 269 5.84 -0.22 24.90
C LYS A 269 4.76 0.78 24.52
N PRO A 270 5.10 1.87 23.82
CA PRO A 270 4.12 2.89 23.45
C PRO A 270 3.10 2.37 22.44
N ASP A 271 1.88 2.84 22.55
CA ASP A 271 0.90 2.73 21.50
C ASP A 271 1.24 3.67 20.34
N GLY A 272 0.90 3.27 19.13
CA GLY A 272 0.88 4.16 17.97
C GLY A 272 -0.31 5.14 18.00
N ALA A 273 -0.58 5.86 16.90
CA ALA A 273 -1.74 6.74 16.79
C ALA A 273 -3.04 6.01 17.22
N PRO A 274 -3.95 6.67 17.96
CA PRO A 274 -5.14 6.00 18.51
C PRO A 274 -6.04 5.35 17.47
N ARG A 275 -6.22 6.01 16.31
CA ARG A 275 -7.02 5.50 15.19
C ARG A 275 -6.42 5.89 13.86
N LYS A 276 -6.53 4.99 12.86
CA LYS A 276 -6.17 5.27 11.47
C LYS A 276 -7.15 4.54 10.56
N TRP A 277 -8.09 5.30 10.01
CA TRP A 277 -9.18 4.81 9.18
C TRP A 277 -9.41 5.80 8.03
N MET A 278 -9.51 5.33 6.79
CA MET A 278 -9.72 6.19 5.63
C MET A 278 -11.20 6.23 5.21
N ASP A 279 -11.60 7.38 4.69
CA ASP A 279 -12.87 7.50 3.98
C ASP A 279 -12.68 6.98 2.54
N SER A 280 -13.30 5.85 2.22
CA SER A 280 -13.27 5.23 0.90
C SER A 280 -14.54 5.50 0.08
N SER A 281 -15.39 6.45 0.52
CA SER A 281 -16.68 6.75 -0.13
C SER A 281 -16.50 7.16 -1.60
N ARG A 282 -15.40 7.85 -1.95
CA ARG A 282 -15.09 8.21 -3.34
C ARG A 282 -14.92 6.96 -4.21
N LEU A 283 -14.15 5.97 -3.78
CA LEU A 283 -13.96 4.72 -4.49
C LEU A 283 -15.26 3.89 -4.56
N ASN A 284 -16.03 3.87 -3.46
CA ASN A 284 -17.33 3.20 -3.43
C ASN A 284 -18.32 3.81 -4.45
N ASN A 285 -18.36 5.13 -4.54
CA ASN A 285 -19.19 5.84 -5.51
C ASN A 285 -18.74 5.61 -6.97
N LEU A 286 -17.49 5.24 -7.17
CA LEU A 286 -16.93 4.80 -8.45
C LEU A 286 -17.20 3.31 -8.75
N GLY A 287 -17.95 2.61 -7.89
CA GLY A 287 -18.43 1.25 -8.13
C GLY A 287 -17.53 0.13 -7.61
N TRP A 288 -16.59 0.43 -6.71
CA TRP A 288 -15.72 -0.59 -6.12
C TRP A 288 -15.85 -0.65 -4.60
N GLN A 289 -15.82 -1.86 -4.05
CA GLN A 289 -15.79 -2.14 -2.60
C GLN A 289 -14.93 -3.36 -2.33
N ALA A 290 -14.27 -3.39 -1.14
CA ALA A 290 -13.53 -4.55 -0.67
C ALA A 290 -14.44 -5.77 -0.50
N GLN A 291 -13.97 -6.94 -0.89
CA GLN A 291 -14.73 -8.18 -0.88
C GLN A 291 -14.24 -9.19 0.17
N VAL A 292 -12.95 -9.14 0.53
CA VAL A 292 -12.35 -10.13 1.42
C VAL A 292 -12.48 -9.68 2.88
N HIS A 293 -13.25 -10.44 3.67
CA HIS A 293 -13.37 -10.20 5.09
C HIS A 293 -12.07 -10.55 5.85
N LEU A 294 -11.84 -9.84 6.96
CA LEU A 294 -10.58 -9.90 7.72
C LEU A 294 -10.18 -11.34 8.10
N ARG A 295 -11.12 -12.13 8.61
CA ARG A 295 -10.87 -13.53 9.03
C ARG A 295 -10.46 -14.42 7.85
N GLU A 296 -11.13 -14.27 6.73
CA GLU A 296 -10.80 -14.99 5.49
C GLU A 296 -9.40 -14.58 5.00
N GLY A 297 -9.13 -13.26 4.97
CA GLY A 297 -7.83 -12.73 4.56
C GLY A 297 -6.69 -13.22 5.45
N PHE A 298 -6.90 -13.31 6.77
CA PHE A 298 -5.88 -13.86 7.69
C PHE A 298 -5.62 -15.35 7.44
N ALA A 299 -6.65 -16.13 7.13
CA ALA A 299 -6.47 -17.54 6.78
C ALA A 299 -5.63 -17.71 5.50
N LYS A 300 -5.89 -16.88 4.48
CA LYS A 300 -5.11 -16.87 3.23
C LYS A 300 -3.66 -16.41 3.46
N ALA A 301 -3.45 -15.35 4.26
CA ALA A 301 -2.11 -14.86 4.62
C ALA A 301 -1.32 -15.90 5.44
N TYR A 302 -1.99 -16.60 6.36
CA TYR A 302 -1.34 -17.67 7.12
C TYR A 302 -0.98 -18.89 6.25
N ALA A 303 -1.83 -19.26 5.30
CA ALA A 303 -1.50 -20.31 4.34
C ALA A 303 -0.28 -19.96 3.48
N ASP A 304 -0.16 -18.70 3.02
CA ASP A 304 1.02 -18.20 2.31
C ASP A 304 2.27 -18.27 3.20
N PHE A 305 2.17 -17.81 4.45
CA PHE A 305 3.28 -17.89 5.42
C PHE A 305 3.80 -19.31 5.59
N LEU A 306 2.90 -20.31 5.72
CA LEU A 306 3.30 -21.72 5.84
C LEU A 306 4.01 -22.25 4.59
N GLY A 307 3.72 -21.69 3.42
CA GLY A 307 4.41 -22.04 2.17
C GLY A 307 5.85 -21.48 2.07
N HIS A 308 6.24 -20.57 2.98
CA HIS A 308 7.58 -19.96 3.04
C HIS A 308 8.47 -20.51 4.16
N LEU A 309 7.99 -21.47 4.96
CA LEU A 309 8.77 -22.20 5.99
C LEU A 309 9.49 -23.39 5.39
#